data_0861c9537a3350d7af725a44cf8cb802
#
_entry.id   0861c9537a3350d7af725a44cf8cb802
#
_cell.length_a   1.000
_cell.length_b   1.000
_cell.length_c   1.000
_cell.angle_alpha   90.00
_cell.angle_beta   90.00
_cell.angle_gamma   90.00
#
_symmetry.space_group_name_H-M   'P 1'
#
loop_
_entity.id
_entity.type
_entity.pdbx_description
1 polymer ?
#
loop_
_entity_poly.entity_id
_entity_poly.type
_entity_poly.pdbx_seq_one_letter_code
_entity_poly.pdbx_strand_id
1 'polypeptide(L)'
;MTSSRGLGDVYKRQAEARGGQRGPENVWGSAAVGAFLALLIGAGVEPRELMLVGFAASFAAKLADTFGSEIGKRFGRTTVLITSLRVVPPGTEGAISLEGTLASAAGSIAMTLVMLALQLVPSWPVAGLVMLVGLVATLAESLLGALVQDRVAWLSNELVNALQTLLAAVLAMLLMEL
;
A
#
# COMPACT_ATOMS: atom_id res chain seq x y z
N MET A 1 3.44 9.28 -37.98
CA MET A 1 2.08 8.95 -37.51
C MET A 1 2.20 7.75 -36.57
N THR A 2 2.59 7.96 -35.34
CA THR A 2 2.68 6.93 -34.31
C THR A 2 1.32 6.84 -33.61
N SER A 3 0.75 5.71 -33.80
CA SER A 3 -0.60 5.27 -33.51
C SER A 3 -1.04 5.55 -32.07
N SER A 4 -2.13 6.30 -31.92
CA SER A 4 -2.94 6.45 -30.70
C SER A 4 -3.54 5.13 -30.19
N ARG A 5 -3.27 4.00 -30.84
CA ARG A 5 -3.75 2.67 -30.45
C ARG A 5 -3.07 2.12 -29.20
N GLY A 6 -1.82 2.53 -28.89
CA GLY A 6 -1.09 2.01 -27.73
C GLY A 6 -1.63 2.48 -26.37
N LEU A 7 -2.10 3.73 -26.27
CA LEU A 7 -2.62 4.27 -25.02
C LEU A 7 -3.94 3.63 -24.60
N GLY A 8 -4.83 3.36 -25.56
CA GLY A 8 -6.13 2.71 -25.28
C GLY A 8 -5.98 1.25 -24.82
N ASP A 9 -4.99 0.52 -25.33
CA ASP A 9 -4.75 -0.88 -24.96
C ASP A 9 -4.04 -0.99 -23.60
N VAL A 10 -3.17 -0.04 -23.25
CA VAL A 10 -2.58 0.06 -21.91
C VAL A 10 -3.66 0.39 -20.88
N TYR A 11 -4.56 1.33 -21.16
CA TYR A 11 -5.69 1.64 -20.29
C TYR A 11 -6.64 0.45 -20.11
N LYS A 12 -6.91 -0.33 -21.15
CA LYS A 12 -7.77 -1.52 -21.08
C LYS A 12 -7.15 -2.67 -20.27
N ARG A 13 -5.83 -2.82 -20.31
CA ARG A 13 -5.11 -3.85 -19.53
C ARG A 13 -4.93 -3.44 -18.06
N GLN A 14 -4.98 -2.14 -17.76
CA GLN A 14 -4.90 -1.58 -16.41
C GLN A 14 -6.27 -1.36 -15.77
N ALA A 15 -7.35 -1.46 -16.53
CA ALA A 15 -8.69 -1.42 -15.97
C ALA A 15 -8.89 -2.71 -15.14
N GLU A 16 -9.11 -2.54 -13.85
CA GLU A 16 -9.55 -3.63 -12.97
C GLU A 16 -10.77 -4.34 -13.59
N ALA A 17 -10.93 -5.63 -13.28
CA ALA A 17 -12.11 -6.36 -13.63
C ALA A 17 -13.37 -5.52 -13.32
N ARG A 18 -14.42 -5.62 -14.14
CA ARG A 18 -15.66 -4.80 -14.06
C ARG A 18 -15.50 -3.34 -14.53
N GLY A 19 -14.56 -3.05 -15.45
CA GLY A 19 -14.41 -1.71 -16.03
C GLY A 19 -13.87 -0.65 -15.06
N GLY A 20 -13.11 -1.07 -14.06
CA GLY A 20 -12.50 -0.20 -13.05
C GLY A 20 -13.45 0.16 -11.88
N GLN A 21 -14.63 -0.42 -11.81
CA GLN A 21 -15.52 -0.25 -10.67
C GLN A 21 -15.00 -1.05 -9.47
N ARG A 22 -14.66 -0.35 -8.40
CA ARG A 22 -14.25 -0.97 -7.14
C ARG A 22 -15.46 -1.53 -6.40
N GLY A 23 -15.46 -2.83 -6.16
CA GLY A 23 -16.49 -3.48 -5.37
C GLY A 23 -16.20 -3.43 -3.85
N PRO A 24 -17.12 -3.95 -3.02
CA PRO A 24 -16.93 -4.00 -1.57
C PRO A 24 -15.69 -4.81 -1.16
N GLU A 25 -15.25 -5.77 -1.97
CA GLU A 25 -14.02 -6.54 -1.77
C GLU A 25 -12.76 -5.66 -1.70
N ASN A 26 -12.69 -4.59 -2.49
CA ASN A 26 -11.59 -3.63 -2.44
C ASN A 26 -11.55 -2.84 -1.13
N VAL A 27 -12.73 -2.53 -0.57
CA VAL A 27 -12.83 -1.87 0.74
C VAL A 27 -12.30 -2.80 1.83
N TRP A 28 -12.71 -4.07 1.82
CA TRP A 28 -12.25 -5.05 2.79
C TRP A 28 -10.76 -5.30 2.70
N GLY A 29 -10.21 -5.53 1.51
CA GLY A 29 -8.77 -5.71 1.31
C GLY A 29 -7.94 -4.53 1.83
N SER A 30 -8.48 -3.31 1.75
CA SER A 30 -7.76 -2.09 2.14
C SER A 30 -7.95 -1.70 3.61
N ALA A 31 -9.09 -2.00 4.22
CA ALA A 31 -9.48 -1.45 5.53
C ALA A 31 -9.74 -2.50 6.61
N ALA A 32 -9.77 -3.79 6.30
CA ALA A 32 -10.14 -4.83 7.27
C ALA A 32 -9.23 -4.85 8.51
N VAL A 33 -7.91 -4.71 8.30
CA VAL A 33 -6.93 -4.70 9.40
C VAL A 33 -7.15 -3.50 10.31
N GLY A 34 -7.29 -2.30 9.73
CA GLY A 34 -7.60 -1.09 10.50
C GLY A 34 -8.94 -1.20 11.23
N ALA A 35 -9.98 -1.71 10.58
CA ALA A 35 -11.28 -1.92 11.20
C ALA A 35 -11.22 -2.92 12.37
N PHE A 36 -10.50 -4.01 12.20
CA PHE A 36 -10.28 -5.00 13.26
C PHE A 36 -9.57 -4.40 14.48
N LEU A 37 -8.49 -3.66 14.27
CA LEU A 37 -7.77 -2.98 15.36
C LEU A 37 -8.65 -1.92 16.03
N ALA A 38 -9.46 -1.16 15.28
CA ALA A 38 -10.40 -0.21 15.84
C ALA A 38 -11.46 -0.89 16.71
N LEU A 39 -11.95 -2.08 16.33
CA LEU A 39 -12.88 -2.87 17.14
C LEU A 39 -12.23 -3.36 18.44
N LEU A 40 -10.98 -3.83 18.40
CA LEU A 40 -10.23 -4.22 19.59
C LEU A 40 -10.05 -3.05 20.56
N ILE A 41 -9.65 -1.88 20.03
CA ILE A 41 -9.52 -0.64 20.81
C ILE A 41 -10.86 -0.26 21.45
N GLY A 42 -11.95 -0.32 20.68
CA GLY A 42 -13.31 -0.04 21.18
C GLY A 42 -13.80 -1.05 22.22
N ALA A 43 -13.33 -2.28 22.18
CA ALA A 43 -13.60 -3.33 23.15
C ALA A 43 -12.72 -3.23 24.43
N GLY A 44 -11.82 -2.26 24.49
CA GLY A 44 -10.95 -2.05 25.66
C GLY A 44 -9.79 -3.04 25.75
N VAL A 45 -9.39 -3.64 24.63
CA VAL A 45 -8.21 -4.53 24.60
C VAL A 45 -6.93 -3.70 24.76
N GLU A 46 -6.05 -4.16 25.62
CA GLU A 46 -4.77 -3.51 25.92
C GLU A 46 -3.59 -4.29 25.30
N PRO A 47 -2.44 -3.65 25.01
CA PRO A 47 -2.17 -2.22 25.17
C PRO A 47 -2.75 -1.37 24.02
N ARG A 48 -3.60 -0.43 24.36
CA ARG A 48 -4.31 0.43 23.41
C ARG A 48 -3.37 1.20 22.49
N GLU A 49 -2.30 1.74 23.05
CA GLU A 49 -1.33 2.56 22.29
C GLU A 49 -0.68 1.76 21.17
N LEU A 50 -0.32 0.52 21.43
CA LEU A 50 0.24 -0.40 20.43
C LEU A 50 -0.73 -0.64 19.28
N MET A 51 -2.00 -0.88 19.58
CA MET A 51 -3.04 -1.08 18.57
C MET A 51 -3.30 0.18 17.73
N LEU A 52 -3.23 1.37 18.35
CA LEU A 52 -3.33 2.64 17.63
C LEU A 52 -2.18 2.83 16.65
N VAL A 53 -0.96 2.42 16.99
CA VAL A 53 0.20 2.47 16.09
C VAL A 53 0.03 1.48 14.93
N GLY A 54 -0.43 0.26 15.20
CA GLY A 54 -0.77 -0.71 14.16
C GLY A 54 -1.89 -0.20 13.22
N PHE A 55 -2.92 0.41 13.79
CA PHE A 55 -3.99 1.07 13.04
C PHE A 55 -3.43 2.15 12.11
N ALA A 56 -2.62 3.06 12.64
CA ALA A 56 -2.02 4.14 11.86
C ALA A 56 -1.11 3.60 10.74
N ALA A 57 -0.29 2.58 11.02
CA ALA A 57 0.60 1.97 10.05
C ALA A 57 -0.16 1.27 8.90
N SER A 58 -1.28 0.61 9.20
CA SER A 58 -2.11 -0.03 8.17
C SER A 58 -2.64 0.98 7.15
N PHE A 59 -3.11 2.14 7.61
CA PHE A 59 -3.59 3.21 6.72
C PHE A 59 -2.46 3.97 6.02
N ALA A 60 -1.31 4.16 6.70
CA ALA A 60 -0.13 4.77 6.10
C ALA A 60 0.38 3.92 4.91
N ALA A 61 0.46 2.60 5.08
CA ALA A 61 0.81 1.67 4.01
C ALA A 61 -0.21 1.71 2.88
N LYS A 62 -1.51 1.76 3.18
CA LYS A 62 -2.52 1.79 2.13
C LYS A 62 -2.51 3.08 1.32
N LEU A 63 -2.31 4.23 1.95
CA LEU A 63 -2.18 5.48 1.20
C LEU A 63 -0.87 5.54 0.41
N ALA A 64 0.23 4.98 0.95
CA ALA A 64 1.49 4.84 0.24
C ALA A 64 1.33 4.02 -1.05
N ASP A 65 0.68 2.86 -0.98
CA ASP A 65 0.40 2.02 -2.13
C ASP A 65 -0.47 2.74 -3.17
N THR A 66 -1.55 3.38 -2.74
CA THR A 66 -2.44 4.10 -3.63
C THR A 66 -1.72 5.25 -4.35
N PHE A 67 -0.93 6.06 -3.65
CA PHE A 67 -0.16 7.13 -4.27
C PHE A 67 0.91 6.59 -5.21
N GLY A 68 1.63 5.54 -4.79
CA GLY A 68 2.66 4.90 -5.58
C GLY A 68 2.14 4.34 -6.89
N SER A 69 1.05 3.59 -6.82
CA SER A 69 0.44 2.95 -7.99
C SER A 69 -0.18 3.98 -8.95
N GLU A 70 -0.99 4.92 -8.46
CA GLU A 70 -1.69 5.87 -9.32
C GLU A 70 -0.72 6.90 -9.94
N ILE A 71 0.19 7.45 -9.14
CA ILE A 71 1.17 8.43 -9.62
C ILE A 71 2.25 7.75 -10.46
N GLY A 72 2.71 6.56 -10.05
CA GLY A 72 3.68 5.78 -10.81
C GLY A 72 3.17 5.38 -12.19
N LYS A 73 1.91 4.93 -12.32
CA LYS A 73 1.30 4.60 -13.61
C LYS A 73 1.17 5.82 -14.52
N ARG A 74 0.86 6.99 -13.95
CA ARG A 74 0.59 8.20 -14.72
C ARG A 74 1.83 9.01 -15.07
N PHE A 75 2.78 9.10 -14.17
CA PHE A 75 3.92 10.01 -14.26
C PHE A 75 5.28 9.29 -14.26
N GLY A 76 5.32 7.97 -14.01
CA GLY A 76 6.55 7.19 -14.04
C GLY A 76 7.20 7.22 -15.42
N ARG A 77 8.43 7.75 -15.49
CA ARG A 77 9.20 7.85 -16.73
C ARG A 77 9.84 6.52 -17.11
N THR A 78 10.35 5.82 -16.11
CA THR A 78 10.95 4.50 -16.28
C THR A 78 10.38 3.57 -15.24
N THR A 79 9.69 2.54 -15.71
CA THR A 79 9.08 1.52 -14.84
C THR A 79 9.91 0.26 -14.94
N VAL A 80 10.32 -0.27 -13.80
CA VAL A 80 11.13 -1.48 -13.70
C VAL A 80 10.50 -2.50 -12.76
N LEU A 81 10.72 -3.77 -13.02
CA LEU A 81 10.31 -4.84 -12.12
C LEU A 81 11.22 -4.83 -10.89
N ILE A 82 10.67 -4.79 -9.68
CA ILE A 82 11.42 -4.66 -8.42
C ILE A 82 12.45 -5.79 -8.22
N THR A 83 12.16 -7.00 -8.74
CA THR A 83 13.01 -8.19 -8.58
C THR A 83 14.22 -8.23 -9.50
N SER A 84 14.16 -7.61 -10.68
CA SER A 84 15.18 -7.75 -11.72
C SER A 84 15.69 -6.44 -12.28
N LEU A 85 15.07 -5.32 -11.92
CA LEU A 85 15.33 -3.97 -12.43
C LEU A 85 15.22 -3.87 -13.96
N ARG A 86 14.57 -4.84 -14.60
CA ARG A 86 14.29 -4.80 -16.03
C ARG A 86 13.14 -3.84 -16.31
N VAL A 87 13.27 -3.07 -17.38
CA VAL A 87 12.22 -2.18 -17.85
C VAL A 87 11.00 -3.00 -18.26
N VAL A 88 9.84 -2.65 -17.71
CA VAL A 88 8.56 -3.30 -17.98
C VAL A 88 7.47 -2.25 -18.25
N PRO A 89 6.36 -2.62 -18.88
CA PRO A 89 5.24 -1.71 -19.07
C PRO A 89 4.68 -1.23 -17.72
N PRO A 90 4.22 0.03 -17.61
CA PRO A 90 3.47 0.51 -16.43
C PRO A 90 2.24 -0.38 -16.17
N GLY A 91 1.98 -0.68 -14.90
CA GLY A 91 0.88 -1.57 -14.48
C GLY A 91 1.22 -3.07 -14.50
N THR A 92 2.48 -3.45 -14.78
CA THR A 92 2.97 -4.82 -14.53
C THR A 92 3.00 -5.05 -13.01
N GLU A 93 2.54 -6.22 -12.56
CA GLU A 93 2.59 -6.58 -11.14
C GLU A 93 4.03 -6.55 -10.60
N GLY A 94 4.20 -5.88 -9.46
CA GLY A 94 5.53 -5.66 -8.87
C GLY A 94 6.43 -4.67 -9.62
N ALA A 95 5.88 -3.89 -10.54
CA ALA A 95 6.62 -2.83 -11.21
C ALA A 95 6.67 -1.56 -10.35
N ILE A 96 7.85 -0.97 -10.25
CA ILE A 96 8.12 0.28 -9.53
C ILE A 96 8.70 1.35 -10.45
N SER A 97 8.55 2.60 -10.08
CA SER A 97 9.23 3.75 -10.70
C SER A 97 9.70 4.70 -9.61
N LEU A 98 10.67 5.56 -9.93
CA LEU A 98 11.15 6.57 -8.97
C LEU A 98 10.02 7.49 -8.52
N GLU A 99 9.24 7.98 -9.47
CA GLU A 99 8.10 8.86 -9.22
C GLU A 99 7.03 8.18 -8.35
N GLY A 100 6.74 6.89 -8.62
CA GLY A 100 5.84 6.09 -7.83
C GLY A 100 6.36 5.87 -6.40
N THR A 101 7.64 5.53 -6.25
CA THR A 101 8.25 5.32 -4.92
C THR A 101 8.27 6.61 -4.09
N LEU A 102 8.59 7.75 -4.71
CA LEU A 102 8.51 9.05 -4.03
C LEU A 102 7.08 9.41 -3.64
N ALA A 103 6.11 9.08 -4.49
CA ALA A 103 4.70 9.26 -4.19
C ALA A 103 4.24 8.34 -3.05
N SER A 104 4.72 7.08 -2.99
CA SER A 104 4.47 6.18 -1.86
C SER A 104 5.00 6.78 -0.56
N ALA A 105 6.22 7.29 -0.55
CA ALA A 105 6.78 7.96 0.61
C ALA A 105 5.92 9.17 1.05
N ALA A 106 5.50 10.01 0.09
CA ALA A 106 4.62 11.14 0.35
C ALA A 106 3.26 10.71 0.92
N GLY A 107 2.66 9.62 0.40
CA GLY A 107 1.42 9.07 0.89
C GLY A 107 1.53 8.55 2.34
N SER A 108 2.59 7.80 2.64
CA SER A 108 2.87 7.34 4.00
C SER A 108 3.05 8.50 4.98
N ILE A 109 3.84 9.51 4.60
CA ILE A 109 4.06 10.73 5.40
C ILE A 109 2.72 11.45 5.63
N ALA A 110 1.95 11.70 4.58
CA ALA A 110 0.70 12.44 4.67
C ALA A 110 -0.30 11.75 5.63
N MET A 111 -0.49 10.44 5.50
CA MET A 111 -1.39 9.70 6.39
C MET A 111 -0.87 9.71 7.83
N THR A 112 0.41 9.50 8.04
CA THR A 112 1.00 9.51 9.38
C THR A 112 0.86 10.88 10.04
N LEU A 113 1.03 11.98 9.31
CA LEU A 113 0.81 13.33 9.84
C LEU A 113 -0.65 13.55 10.25
N VAL A 114 -1.61 13.03 9.48
CA VAL A 114 -3.02 13.05 9.87
C VAL A 114 -3.24 12.27 11.17
N MET A 115 -2.66 11.06 11.28
CA MET A 115 -2.78 10.23 12.49
C MET A 115 -2.13 10.90 13.72
N LEU A 116 -0.99 11.57 13.52
CA LEU A 116 -0.32 12.35 14.56
C LEU A 116 -1.19 13.56 15.00
N ALA A 117 -1.77 14.29 14.06
CA ALA A 117 -2.65 15.42 14.35
C ALA A 117 -3.93 15.00 15.09
N LEU A 118 -4.43 13.80 14.83
CA LEU A 118 -5.56 13.18 15.52
C LEU A 118 -5.16 12.52 16.87
N GLN A 119 -3.89 12.63 17.27
CA GLN A 119 -3.34 12.02 18.50
C GLN A 119 -3.47 10.49 18.55
N LEU A 120 -3.53 9.84 17.39
CA LEU A 120 -3.54 8.39 17.25
C LEU A 120 -2.13 7.80 17.21
N VAL A 121 -1.12 8.64 16.97
CA VAL A 121 0.30 8.32 17.07
C VAL A 121 0.90 9.19 18.18
N PRO A 122 1.58 8.60 19.19
CA PRO A 122 1.86 9.30 20.44
C PRO A 122 3.00 10.33 20.36
N SER A 123 3.93 10.17 19.41
CA SER A 123 5.13 11.00 19.36
C SER A 123 5.74 11.06 17.96
N TRP A 124 6.62 12.03 17.72
CA TRP A 124 7.36 12.16 16.46
C TRP A 124 8.29 10.97 16.14
N PRO A 125 9.02 10.37 17.11
CA PRO A 125 9.77 9.13 16.82
C PRO A 125 8.88 7.99 16.32
N VAL A 126 7.73 7.77 16.97
CA VAL A 126 6.76 6.75 16.54
C VAL A 126 6.14 7.13 15.18
N ALA A 127 5.91 8.42 14.91
CA ALA A 127 5.47 8.85 13.59
C ALA A 127 6.51 8.52 12.52
N GLY A 128 7.81 8.74 12.79
CA GLY A 128 8.89 8.34 11.89
C GLY A 128 8.90 6.83 11.61
N LEU A 129 8.68 6.02 12.65
CA LEU A 129 8.51 4.56 12.51
C LEU A 129 7.34 4.21 11.60
N VAL A 130 6.16 4.78 11.82
CA VAL A 130 4.96 4.53 11.00
C VAL A 130 5.17 4.93 9.55
N MET A 131 5.82 6.08 9.29
CA MET A 131 6.17 6.53 7.94
C MET A 131 7.06 5.52 7.22
N LEU A 132 8.11 5.05 7.90
CA LEU A 132 9.05 4.08 7.35
C LEU A 132 8.37 2.74 7.08
N VAL A 133 7.62 2.23 8.05
CA VAL A 133 6.91 0.95 7.93
C VAL A 133 5.87 0.98 6.81
N GLY A 134 5.15 2.09 6.65
CA GLY A 134 4.19 2.25 5.56
C GLY A 134 4.85 2.14 4.19
N LEU A 135 6.01 2.78 3.99
CA LEU A 135 6.78 2.67 2.76
C LEU A 135 7.35 1.25 2.55
N VAL A 136 7.94 0.65 3.60
CA VAL A 136 8.51 -0.71 3.53
C VAL A 136 7.44 -1.74 3.19
N ALA A 137 6.26 -1.66 3.80
CA ALA A 137 5.16 -2.57 3.51
C ALA A 137 4.65 -2.44 2.06
N THR A 138 4.66 -1.22 1.50
CA THR A 138 4.32 -0.99 0.09
C THR A 138 5.36 -1.59 -0.86
N LEU A 139 6.64 -1.48 -0.55
CA LEU A 139 7.69 -2.13 -1.34
C LEU A 139 7.64 -3.66 -1.22
N ALA A 140 7.32 -4.18 -0.03
CA ALA A 140 7.11 -5.62 0.18
C ALA A 140 5.90 -6.15 -0.60
N GLU A 141 4.84 -5.37 -0.71
CA GLU A 141 3.68 -5.67 -1.56
C GLU A 141 4.08 -5.76 -3.04
N SER A 142 4.82 -4.78 -3.55
CA SER A 142 5.35 -4.82 -4.92
C SER A 142 6.26 -6.04 -5.16
N LEU A 143 7.05 -6.42 -4.16
CA LEU A 143 7.88 -7.63 -4.23
C LEU A 143 7.02 -8.90 -4.26
N LEU A 144 5.97 -8.98 -3.44
CA LEU A 144 5.03 -10.09 -3.43
C LEU A 144 4.31 -10.21 -4.78
N GLY A 145 3.84 -9.08 -5.34
CA GLY A 145 3.24 -9.02 -6.67
C GLY A 145 4.16 -9.60 -7.74
N ALA A 146 5.43 -9.15 -7.77
CA ALA A 146 6.42 -9.61 -8.73
C ALA A 146 6.77 -11.10 -8.64
N LEU A 147 6.71 -11.69 -7.44
CA LEU A 147 7.17 -13.06 -7.21
C LEU A 147 6.04 -14.10 -7.34
N VAL A 148 4.84 -13.75 -6.91
CA VAL A 148 3.82 -14.76 -6.59
C VAL A 148 2.48 -14.51 -7.27
N GLN A 149 2.05 -13.26 -7.45
CA GLN A 149 0.66 -12.95 -7.82
C GLN A 149 0.24 -13.60 -9.14
N ASP A 150 1.07 -13.54 -10.19
CA ASP A 150 0.78 -14.18 -11.48
C ASP A 150 0.83 -15.72 -11.43
N ARG A 151 1.39 -16.31 -10.37
CA ARG A 151 1.58 -17.75 -10.23
C ARG A 151 0.54 -18.44 -9.38
N VAL A 152 -0.20 -17.66 -8.58
CA VAL A 152 -1.12 -18.17 -7.56
C VAL A 152 -2.51 -17.60 -7.80
N ALA A 153 -3.36 -18.37 -8.48
CA ALA A 153 -4.67 -17.92 -8.96
C ALA A 153 -5.64 -17.42 -7.88
N TRP A 154 -5.47 -17.82 -6.61
CA TRP A 154 -6.29 -17.36 -5.50
C TRP A 154 -5.77 -16.08 -4.83
N LEU A 155 -4.54 -15.64 -5.16
CA LEU A 155 -3.93 -14.44 -4.60
C LEU A 155 -4.47 -13.21 -5.35
N SER A 156 -5.67 -12.80 -4.99
CA SER A 156 -6.29 -11.61 -5.56
C SER A 156 -5.61 -10.33 -5.09
N ASN A 157 -5.81 -9.24 -5.83
CA ASN A 157 -5.28 -7.92 -5.47
C ASN A 157 -5.78 -7.46 -4.08
N GLU A 158 -7.02 -7.79 -3.73
CA GLU A 158 -7.61 -7.49 -2.43
C GLU A 158 -6.89 -8.22 -1.30
N LEU A 159 -6.53 -9.49 -1.52
CA LEU A 159 -5.77 -10.27 -0.55
C LEU A 159 -4.34 -9.74 -0.38
N VAL A 160 -3.70 -9.34 -1.47
CA VAL A 160 -2.37 -8.70 -1.43
C VAL A 160 -2.43 -7.40 -0.63
N ASN A 161 -3.44 -6.57 -0.85
CA ASN A 161 -3.69 -5.35 -0.07
C ASN A 161 -3.92 -5.65 1.43
N ALA A 162 -4.69 -6.69 1.74
CA ALA A 162 -4.92 -7.10 3.13
C ALA A 162 -3.62 -7.57 3.80
N LEU A 163 -2.80 -8.34 3.09
CA LEU A 163 -1.49 -8.79 3.58
C LEU A 163 -0.53 -7.62 3.78
N GLN A 164 -0.51 -6.64 2.88
CA GLN A 164 0.29 -5.43 3.01
C GLN A 164 -0.09 -4.63 4.25
N THR A 165 -1.38 -4.36 4.45
CA THR A 165 -1.86 -3.60 5.63
C THR A 165 -1.65 -4.36 6.94
N LEU A 166 -1.76 -5.69 6.92
CA LEU A 166 -1.44 -6.56 8.06
C LEU A 166 0.06 -6.53 8.37
N LEU A 167 0.91 -6.66 7.37
CA LEU A 167 2.36 -6.58 7.52
C LEU A 167 2.75 -5.23 8.15
N ALA A 168 2.20 -4.13 7.66
CA ALA A 168 2.47 -2.80 8.22
C ALA A 168 2.05 -2.70 9.68
N ALA A 169 0.85 -3.15 10.03
CA ALA A 169 0.36 -3.13 11.40
C ALA A 169 1.25 -3.94 12.34
N VAL A 170 1.50 -5.20 12.00
CA VAL A 170 2.32 -6.12 12.81
C VAL A 170 3.75 -5.60 12.96
N LEU A 171 4.37 -5.16 11.86
CA LEU A 171 5.74 -4.66 11.88
C LEU A 171 5.87 -3.40 12.75
N ALA A 172 4.94 -2.46 12.63
CA ALA A 172 4.95 -1.26 13.46
C ALA A 172 4.76 -1.56 14.94
N MET A 173 3.86 -2.49 15.27
CA MET A 173 3.62 -2.93 16.65
C MET A 173 4.86 -3.62 17.24
N LEU A 174 5.51 -4.52 16.50
CA LEU A 174 6.71 -5.20 16.96
C LEU A 174 7.90 -4.26 17.16
N LEU A 175 8.10 -3.31 16.23
CA LEU A 175 9.21 -2.36 16.32
C LEU A 175 8.99 -1.27 17.36
N MET A 176 7.76 -1.03 17.79
CA MET A 176 7.45 -0.10 18.88
C MET A 176 7.83 -0.65 20.25
N GLU A 177 7.90 -1.98 20.41
CA GLU A 177 8.26 -2.63 21.67
C GLU A 177 9.79 -2.80 21.86
N LEU A 178 10.60 -2.49 20.83
CA LEU A 178 12.07 -2.53 20.89
C LEU A 178 12.66 -1.22 21.39
#